data_762340bf4bc3a38d463f7e7d70704ae9
#
_entry.id   762340bf4bc3a38d463f7e7d70704ae9
#
_cell.length_a   1.000
_cell.length_b   1.000
_cell.length_c   1.000
_cell.angle_alpha   90.00
_cell.angle_beta   90.00
_cell.angle_gamma   90.00
#
_symmetry.space_group_name_H-M   'P 1'
#
loop_
_entity.id
_entity.type
_entity.pdbx_description
1 polymer ?
#
loop_
_entity_poly.entity_id
_entity_poly.type
_entity_poly.pdbx_seq_one_letter_code
_entity_poly.pdbx_strand_id
1 'polypeptide(L)'
;WQPLEAPDWKKIQAFLRLGIPAALSLMVEVTSFTMMALFISRQGVVASASHQIATSIATLLYMVPLALGIACSARVGFWIGANEPRHAEDAAHTGLKLTLALALALSSALAIGKDALASLFSTDTAVILAAASVLGWVALHHLVDAFQAVCVFILRCYKMTLLPLIIYSIMLWGVGLWGAYVWAYHGLGPLNSRPERS
;
A
#
# COMPACT_ATOMS: atom_id res chain seq x y z
N TRP A 1 -22.97 -4.79 32.06
CA TRP A 1 -22.66 -6.13 31.50
C TRP A 1 -23.93 -6.63 30.86
N GLN A 2 -23.99 -6.70 29.51
CA GLN A 2 -25.07 -7.38 28.82
C GLN A 2 -24.80 -8.88 28.82
N PRO A 3 -25.82 -9.74 28.99
CA PRO A 3 -25.65 -11.19 28.89
C PRO A 3 -25.16 -11.56 27.48
N LEU A 4 -24.30 -12.58 27.40
CA LEU A 4 -23.81 -13.12 26.13
C LEU A 4 -25.01 -13.66 25.33
N GLU A 5 -25.31 -13.02 24.21
CA GLU A 5 -26.34 -13.50 23.29
C GLU A 5 -25.85 -14.72 22.51
N ALA A 6 -26.78 -15.62 22.16
CA ALA A 6 -26.47 -16.77 21.31
C ALA A 6 -25.94 -16.32 19.93
N PRO A 7 -25.01 -17.08 19.31
CA PRO A 7 -24.44 -16.74 18.02
C PRO A 7 -25.53 -16.62 16.93
N ASP A 8 -25.63 -15.45 16.31
CA ASP A 8 -26.51 -15.22 15.17
C ASP A 8 -25.78 -15.57 13.86
N TRP A 9 -26.08 -16.73 13.32
CA TRP A 9 -25.47 -17.23 12.10
C TRP A 9 -25.63 -16.32 10.90
N LYS A 10 -26.73 -15.57 10.81
CA LYS A 10 -26.96 -14.62 9.70
C LYS A 10 -25.99 -13.44 9.80
N LYS A 11 -25.76 -12.92 11.00
CA LYS A 11 -24.79 -11.84 11.24
C LYS A 11 -23.36 -12.34 10.99
N ILE A 12 -23.03 -13.55 11.44
CA ILE A 12 -21.71 -14.17 11.22
C ILE A 12 -21.45 -14.34 9.71
N GLN A 13 -22.41 -14.88 8.97
CA GLN A 13 -22.28 -15.05 7.53
C GLN A 13 -22.12 -13.71 6.79
N ALA A 14 -22.88 -12.68 7.18
CA ALA A 14 -22.74 -11.33 6.62
C ALA A 14 -21.34 -10.76 6.89
N PHE A 15 -20.81 -10.97 8.10
CA PHE A 15 -19.47 -10.53 8.49
C PHE A 15 -18.38 -11.26 7.69
N LEU A 16 -18.47 -12.60 7.56
CA LEU A 16 -17.53 -13.40 6.78
C LEU A 16 -17.55 -13.03 5.29
N ARG A 17 -18.72 -12.75 4.73
CA ARG A 17 -18.86 -12.32 3.33
C ARG A 17 -18.09 -11.02 3.02
N LEU A 18 -17.95 -10.13 3.99
CA LEU A 18 -17.15 -8.90 3.87
C LEU A 18 -15.69 -9.11 4.28
N GLY A 19 -15.47 -9.89 5.33
CA GLY A 19 -14.15 -10.10 5.91
C GLY A 19 -13.23 -10.97 5.05
N ILE A 20 -13.75 -12.05 4.45
CA ILE A 20 -12.93 -12.96 3.63
C ILE A 20 -12.31 -12.25 2.42
N PRO A 21 -13.04 -11.50 1.57
CA PRO A 21 -12.42 -10.78 0.47
C PRO A 21 -11.43 -9.70 0.93
N ALA A 22 -11.70 -9.04 2.06
CA ALA A 22 -10.78 -8.06 2.63
C ALA A 22 -9.47 -8.71 3.13
N ALA A 23 -9.56 -9.87 3.78
CA ALA A 23 -8.39 -10.65 4.23
C ALA A 23 -7.59 -11.20 3.04
N LEU A 24 -8.26 -11.69 2.00
CA LEU A 24 -7.61 -12.14 0.76
C LEU A 24 -6.88 -10.98 0.05
N SER A 25 -7.46 -9.77 0.03
CA SER A 25 -6.78 -8.59 -0.53
C SER A 25 -5.47 -8.30 0.21
N LEU A 26 -5.49 -8.33 1.54
CA LEU A 26 -4.29 -8.14 2.37
C LEU A 26 -3.26 -9.27 2.14
N MET A 27 -3.72 -10.51 2.01
CA MET A 27 -2.83 -11.66 1.72
C MET A 27 -2.14 -11.49 0.36
N VAL A 28 -2.86 -11.07 -0.68
CA VAL A 28 -2.31 -10.77 -2.01
C VAL A 28 -1.25 -9.68 -1.92
N GLU A 29 -1.53 -8.62 -1.17
CA GLU A 29 -0.62 -7.50 -0.97
C GLU A 29 0.67 -7.94 -0.26
N VAL A 30 0.56 -8.57 0.92
CA VAL A 30 1.72 -9.03 1.72
C VAL A 30 2.57 -10.04 0.94
N THR A 31 1.94 -11.00 0.26
CA THR A 31 2.69 -11.99 -0.53
C THR A 31 3.40 -11.34 -1.72
N SER A 32 2.82 -10.33 -2.35
CA SER A 32 3.45 -9.59 -3.45
C SER A 32 4.71 -8.86 -2.98
N PHE A 33 4.64 -8.16 -1.85
CA PHE A 33 5.81 -7.49 -1.26
C PHE A 33 6.90 -8.48 -0.85
N THR A 34 6.52 -9.63 -0.27
CA THR A 34 7.46 -10.68 0.10
C THR A 34 8.17 -11.26 -1.13
N MET A 35 7.44 -11.56 -2.20
CA MET A 35 8.03 -12.05 -3.45
C MET A 35 8.96 -11.00 -4.09
N MET A 36 8.57 -9.73 -4.07
CA MET A 36 9.43 -8.65 -4.56
C MET A 36 10.73 -8.56 -3.77
N ALA A 37 10.68 -8.65 -2.44
CA ALA A 37 11.87 -8.66 -1.58
C ALA A 37 12.79 -9.84 -1.91
N LEU A 38 12.24 -11.03 -2.18
CA LEU A 38 13.00 -12.22 -2.60
C LEU A 38 13.68 -12.01 -3.97
N PHE A 39 13.03 -11.37 -4.93
CA PHE A 39 13.64 -11.07 -6.22
C PHE A 39 14.77 -10.05 -6.08
N ILE A 40 14.59 -9.02 -5.27
CA ILE A 40 15.60 -7.99 -5.02
C ILE A 40 16.78 -8.55 -4.24
N SER A 41 16.59 -9.51 -3.32
CA SER A 41 17.67 -10.13 -2.56
C SER A 41 18.71 -10.84 -3.45
N ARG A 42 18.30 -11.32 -4.63
CA ARG A 42 19.18 -11.92 -5.62
C ARG A 42 20.05 -10.92 -6.38
N GLN A 43 19.75 -9.63 -6.29
CA GLN A 43 20.51 -8.57 -6.96
C GLN A 43 21.72 -8.09 -6.15
N GLY A 44 21.88 -8.59 -4.93
CA GLY A 44 23.02 -8.30 -4.07
C GLY A 44 22.70 -7.42 -2.86
N VAL A 45 23.73 -7.17 -2.06
CA VAL A 45 23.60 -6.54 -0.74
C VAL A 45 23.11 -5.10 -0.85
N VAL A 46 23.66 -4.31 -1.79
CA VAL A 46 23.28 -2.88 -1.96
C VAL A 46 21.80 -2.76 -2.35
N ALA A 47 21.33 -3.60 -3.29
CA ALA A 47 19.93 -3.60 -3.70
C ALA A 47 18.98 -4.00 -2.55
N SER A 48 19.36 -5.02 -1.78
CA SER A 48 18.58 -5.48 -0.63
C SER A 48 18.52 -4.43 0.47
N ALA A 49 19.65 -3.80 0.80
CA ALA A 49 19.71 -2.77 1.83
C ALA A 49 18.90 -1.53 1.44
N SER A 50 19.06 -1.04 0.21
CA SER A 50 18.28 0.12 -0.28
C SER A 50 16.77 -0.17 -0.34
N HIS A 51 16.37 -1.37 -0.75
CA HIS A 51 14.97 -1.79 -0.71
C HIS A 51 14.40 -1.83 0.72
N GLN A 52 15.18 -2.37 1.67
CA GLN A 52 14.75 -2.43 3.08
C GLN A 52 14.56 -1.03 3.69
N ILE A 53 15.47 -0.10 3.39
CA ILE A 53 15.35 1.31 3.79
C ILE A 53 14.06 1.92 3.20
N ALA A 54 13.86 1.75 1.90
CA ALA A 54 12.69 2.28 1.21
C ALA A 54 11.38 1.71 1.76
N THR A 55 11.33 0.39 2.02
CA THR A 55 10.14 -0.28 2.60
C THR A 55 9.85 0.21 4.01
N SER A 56 10.87 0.40 4.85
CA SER A 56 10.70 0.92 6.21
C SER A 56 10.09 2.32 6.20
N ILE A 57 10.60 3.21 5.34
CA ILE A 57 10.09 4.58 5.20
C ILE A 57 8.68 4.57 4.60
N ALA A 58 8.44 3.77 3.56
CA ALA A 58 7.11 3.63 2.96
C ALA A 58 6.06 3.15 3.98
N THR A 59 6.42 2.19 4.84
CA THR A 59 5.54 1.69 5.90
C THR A 59 5.18 2.79 6.91
N LEU A 60 6.16 3.60 7.33
CA LEU A 60 5.91 4.74 8.24
C LEU A 60 4.96 5.77 7.58
N LEU A 61 5.19 6.11 6.32
CA LEU A 61 4.33 7.04 5.59
C LEU A 61 2.91 6.50 5.43
N TYR A 62 2.76 5.19 5.20
CA TYR A 62 1.47 4.53 5.04
C TYR A 62 0.60 4.56 6.30
N MET A 63 1.17 4.73 7.50
CA MET A 63 0.40 4.84 8.74
C MET A 63 -0.58 6.02 8.72
N VAL A 64 -0.24 7.11 8.04
CA VAL A 64 -1.10 8.30 7.94
C VAL A 64 -2.35 8.04 7.09
N PRO A 65 -2.26 7.60 5.82
CA PRO A 65 -3.46 7.25 5.05
C PRO A 65 -4.26 6.09 5.65
N LEU A 66 -3.61 5.14 6.32
CA LEU A 66 -4.30 4.09 7.07
C LEU A 66 -5.18 4.65 8.17
N ALA A 67 -4.65 5.54 9.02
CA ALA A 67 -5.40 6.19 10.09
C ALA A 67 -6.57 7.04 9.53
N LEU A 68 -6.32 7.78 8.44
CA LEU A 68 -7.36 8.56 7.75
C LEU A 68 -8.45 7.66 7.16
N GLY A 69 -8.07 6.53 6.56
CA GLY A 69 -9.02 5.55 6.03
C GLY A 69 -9.93 4.99 7.11
N ILE A 70 -9.37 4.62 8.27
CA ILE A 70 -10.13 4.15 9.42
C ILE A 70 -11.09 5.23 9.93
N ALA A 71 -10.61 6.46 10.13
CA ALA A 71 -11.43 7.57 10.61
C ALA A 71 -12.55 7.93 9.61
N CYS A 72 -12.21 7.99 8.32
CA CYS A 72 -13.16 8.26 7.25
C CYS A 72 -14.24 7.17 7.17
N SER A 73 -13.84 5.89 7.22
CA SER A 73 -14.79 4.78 7.18
C SER A 73 -15.74 4.78 8.37
N ALA A 74 -15.27 5.10 9.58
CA ALA A 74 -16.11 5.21 10.75
C ALA A 74 -17.18 6.30 10.58
N ARG A 75 -16.81 7.45 10.01
CA ARG A 75 -17.71 8.57 9.75
C ARG A 75 -18.72 8.27 8.65
N VAL A 76 -18.25 7.72 7.52
CA VAL A 76 -19.11 7.31 6.40
C VAL A 76 -20.07 6.21 6.83
N GLY A 77 -19.58 5.19 7.53
CA GLY A 77 -20.41 4.10 8.04
C GLY A 77 -21.49 4.57 9.03
N PHE A 78 -21.17 5.55 9.89
CA PHE A 78 -22.13 6.16 10.80
C PHE A 78 -23.30 6.81 10.03
N TRP A 79 -22.99 7.65 9.03
CA TRP A 79 -24.03 8.35 8.25
C TRP A 79 -24.84 7.41 7.36
N ILE A 80 -24.23 6.34 6.82
CA ILE A 80 -24.98 5.28 6.12
C ILE A 80 -25.97 4.61 7.08
N GLY A 81 -25.52 4.30 8.32
CA GLY A 81 -26.38 3.70 9.34
C GLY A 81 -27.50 4.62 9.83
N ALA A 82 -27.27 5.93 9.83
CA ALA A 82 -28.28 6.96 10.14
C ALA A 82 -29.28 7.21 8.97
N ASN A 83 -29.10 6.54 7.84
CA ASN A 83 -29.89 6.74 6.62
C ASN A 83 -29.78 8.17 6.03
N GLU A 84 -28.60 8.78 6.17
CA GLU A 84 -28.27 10.13 5.71
C GLU A 84 -27.18 10.08 4.62
N PRO A 85 -27.52 9.71 3.38
CA PRO A 85 -26.54 9.44 2.32
C PRO A 85 -25.73 10.68 1.92
N ARG A 86 -26.33 11.89 1.95
CA ARG A 86 -25.65 13.15 1.64
C ARG A 86 -24.51 13.41 2.62
N HIS A 87 -24.74 13.25 3.91
CA HIS A 87 -23.70 13.41 4.93
C HIS A 87 -22.60 12.34 4.83
N ALA A 88 -22.93 11.11 4.39
CA ALA A 88 -21.96 10.08 4.11
C ALA A 88 -21.02 10.47 2.93
N GLU A 89 -21.61 11.04 1.88
CA GLU A 89 -20.89 11.52 0.70
C GLU A 89 -19.97 12.71 1.04
N ASP A 90 -20.47 13.68 1.80
CA ASP A 90 -19.69 14.82 2.29
C ASP A 90 -18.51 14.37 3.17
N ALA A 91 -18.73 13.39 4.04
CA ALA A 91 -17.68 12.82 4.88
C ALA A 91 -16.62 12.10 4.03
N ALA A 92 -17.03 11.35 3.00
CA ALA A 92 -16.11 10.69 2.08
C ALA A 92 -15.28 11.70 1.28
N HIS A 93 -15.90 12.72 0.71
CA HIS A 93 -15.22 13.78 -0.03
C HIS A 93 -14.24 14.58 0.85
N THR A 94 -14.63 14.87 2.08
CA THR A 94 -13.76 15.57 3.05
C THR A 94 -12.54 14.69 3.39
N GLY A 95 -12.76 13.40 3.64
CA GLY A 95 -11.68 12.43 3.88
C GLY A 95 -10.71 12.34 2.71
N LEU A 96 -11.20 12.26 1.48
CA LEU A 96 -10.36 12.22 0.28
C LEU A 96 -9.56 13.52 0.06
N LYS A 97 -10.16 14.70 0.27
CA LYS A 97 -9.45 15.98 0.17
C LYS A 97 -8.34 16.09 1.21
N LEU A 98 -8.62 15.70 2.45
CA LEU A 98 -7.63 15.71 3.53
C LEU A 98 -6.49 14.73 3.23
N THR A 99 -6.83 13.53 2.73
CA THR A 99 -5.83 12.55 2.30
C THR A 99 -4.93 13.10 1.21
N LEU A 100 -5.50 13.72 0.18
CA LEU A 100 -4.72 14.31 -0.90
C LEU A 100 -3.77 15.40 -0.39
N ALA A 101 -4.25 16.30 0.47
CA ALA A 101 -3.43 17.36 1.05
C ALA A 101 -2.26 16.81 1.88
N LEU A 102 -2.53 15.82 2.75
CA LEU A 102 -1.50 15.21 3.58
C LEU A 102 -0.53 14.34 2.76
N ALA A 103 -1.03 13.59 1.77
CA ALA A 103 -0.20 12.81 0.87
C ALA A 103 0.74 13.70 0.05
N LEU A 104 0.26 14.84 -0.46
CA LEU A 104 1.10 15.82 -1.14
C LEU A 104 2.18 16.39 -0.22
N ALA A 105 1.82 16.76 1.02
CA ALA A 105 2.78 17.27 2.00
C ALA A 105 3.87 16.23 2.33
N LEU A 106 3.47 14.98 2.63
CA LEU A 106 4.40 13.90 2.97
C LEU A 106 5.27 13.49 1.79
N SER A 107 4.69 13.36 0.59
CA SER A 107 5.45 13.04 -0.62
C SER A 107 6.45 14.12 -0.97
N SER A 108 6.08 15.39 -0.84
CA SER A 108 6.99 16.51 -1.06
C SER A 108 8.12 16.53 -0.02
N ALA A 109 7.79 16.31 1.26
CA ALA A 109 8.79 16.22 2.33
C ALA A 109 9.76 15.07 2.09
N LEU A 110 9.25 13.89 1.67
CA LEU A 110 10.09 12.74 1.33
C LEU A 110 10.97 13.04 0.11
N ALA A 111 10.42 13.62 -0.96
CA ALA A 111 11.17 13.92 -2.17
C ALA A 111 12.33 14.90 -1.92
N ILE A 112 12.11 15.89 -1.05
CA ILE A 112 13.13 16.87 -0.66
C ILE A 112 14.15 16.25 0.30
N GLY A 113 13.68 15.46 1.26
CA GLY A 113 14.51 14.89 2.35
C GLY A 113 15.12 13.52 2.06
N LYS A 114 14.94 12.93 0.87
CA LYS A 114 15.33 11.55 0.54
C LYS A 114 16.79 11.22 0.81
N ASP A 115 17.71 12.15 0.49
CA ASP A 115 19.15 11.94 0.68
C ASP A 115 19.53 11.96 2.17
N ALA A 116 18.99 12.92 2.92
CA ALA A 116 19.16 13.00 4.37
C ALA A 116 18.55 11.77 5.07
N LEU A 117 17.36 11.34 4.67
CA LEU A 117 16.74 10.14 5.21
C LEU A 117 17.55 8.89 4.91
N ALA A 118 18.03 8.72 3.67
CA ALA A 118 18.86 7.56 3.32
C ALA A 118 20.16 7.50 4.15
N SER A 119 20.80 8.64 4.41
CA SER A 119 22.02 8.73 5.21
C SER A 119 21.82 8.41 6.70
N LEU A 120 20.60 8.50 7.23
CA LEU A 120 20.29 8.09 8.61
C LEU A 120 20.33 6.55 8.78
N PHE A 121 20.11 5.80 7.72
CA PHE A 121 20.02 4.33 7.76
C PHE A 121 21.32 3.63 7.36
N SER A 122 22.22 4.29 6.64
CA SER A 122 23.47 3.69 6.18
C SER A 122 24.59 4.72 6.11
N THR A 123 25.83 4.25 6.30
CA THR A 123 27.07 5.01 6.06
C THR A 123 27.74 4.68 4.73
N ASP A 124 27.27 3.62 4.05
CA ASP A 124 27.77 3.20 2.74
C ASP A 124 27.19 4.09 1.64
N THR A 125 28.04 4.80 0.94
CA THR A 125 27.68 5.73 -0.13
C THR A 125 26.89 5.05 -1.26
N ALA A 126 27.22 3.79 -1.61
CA ALA A 126 26.52 3.06 -2.65
C ALA A 126 25.06 2.74 -2.23
N VAL A 127 24.87 2.36 -0.96
CA VAL A 127 23.55 2.11 -0.39
C VAL A 127 22.73 3.41 -0.30
N ILE A 128 23.36 4.51 0.14
CA ILE A 128 22.68 5.83 0.27
C ILE A 128 22.18 6.29 -1.09
N LEU A 129 23.01 6.26 -2.13
CA LEU A 129 22.63 6.70 -3.48
C LEU A 129 21.50 5.83 -4.05
N ALA A 130 21.62 4.50 -3.89
CA ALA A 130 20.58 3.58 -4.35
C ALA A 130 19.26 3.81 -3.58
N ALA A 131 19.31 3.93 -2.25
CA ALA A 131 18.14 4.18 -1.43
C ALA A 131 17.46 5.52 -1.76
N ALA A 132 18.23 6.60 -1.91
CA ALA A 132 17.71 7.92 -2.28
C ALA A 132 17.00 7.90 -3.65
N SER A 133 17.54 7.14 -4.63
CA SER A 133 16.88 6.95 -5.92
C SER A 133 15.52 6.24 -5.77
N VAL A 134 15.46 5.15 -5.00
CA VAL A 134 14.22 4.40 -4.74
C VAL A 134 13.23 5.24 -3.96
N LEU A 135 13.68 6.02 -2.97
CA LEU A 135 12.80 6.92 -2.18
C LEU A 135 12.13 7.99 -3.04
N GLY A 136 12.77 8.46 -4.10
CA GLY A 136 12.13 9.35 -5.08
C GLY A 136 10.90 8.71 -5.74
N TRP A 137 11.00 7.43 -6.12
CA TRP A 137 9.86 6.67 -6.64
C TRP A 137 8.81 6.38 -5.57
N VAL A 138 9.23 6.08 -4.33
CA VAL A 138 8.31 5.91 -3.19
C VAL A 138 7.50 7.18 -2.95
N ALA A 139 8.10 8.36 -3.04
CA ALA A 139 7.39 9.64 -2.89
C ALA A 139 6.27 9.80 -3.93
N LEU A 140 6.54 9.44 -5.18
CA LEU A 140 5.52 9.48 -6.24
C LEU A 140 4.43 8.43 -6.02
N HIS A 141 4.82 7.19 -5.70
CA HIS A 141 3.91 6.09 -5.42
C HIS A 141 2.99 6.38 -4.24
N HIS A 142 3.51 7.02 -3.18
CA HIS A 142 2.75 7.32 -1.97
C HIS A 142 1.49 8.17 -2.23
N LEU A 143 1.51 9.07 -3.23
CA LEU A 143 0.33 9.85 -3.60
C LEU A 143 -0.83 8.96 -4.06
N VAL A 144 -0.52 7.99 -4.92
CA VAL A 144 -1.52 7.07 -5.47
C VAL A 144 -1.98 6.08 -4.40
N ASP A 145 -1.04 5.55 -3.62
CA ASP A 145 -1.27 4.57 -2.57
C ASP A 145 -2.14 5.14 -1.44
N ALA A 146 -1.85 6.35 -0.98
CA ALA A 146 -2.63 7.02 0.06
C ALA A 146 -4.08 7.24 -0.37
N PHE A 147 -4.29 7.71 -1.61
CA PHE A 147 -5.63 7.93 -2.15
C PHE A 147 -6.39 6.61 -2.30
N GLN A 148 -5.74 5.60 -2.85
CA GLN A 148 -6.30 4.27 -3.03
C GLN A 148 -6.67 3.63 -1.70
N ALA A 149 -5.82 3.71 -0.66
CA ALA A 149 -6.09 3.17 0.66
C ALA A 149 -7.40 3.71 1.23
N VAL A 150 -7.58 5.03 1.23
CA VAL A 150 -8.82 5.65 1.76
C VAL A 150 -10.03 5.29 0.91
N CYS A 151 -9.91 5.21 -0.41
CA CYS A 151 -10.99 4.73 -1.29
C CYS A 151 -11.43 3.30 -0.92
N VAL A 152 -10.50 2.40 -0.65
CA VAL A 152 -10.82 1.01 -0.24
C VAL A 152 -11.58 0.99 1.08
N PHE A 153 -11.20 1.82 2.07
CA PHE A 153 -11.92 1.94 3.33
C PHE A 153 -13.35 2.46 3.14
N ILE A 154 -13.55 3.46 2.26
CA ILE A 154 -14.87 3.98 1.91
C ILE A 154 -15.72 2.90 1.22
N LEU A 155 -15.17 2.19 0.23
CA LEU A 155 -15.86 1.12 -0.50
C LEU A 155 -16.33 -0.02 0.42
N ARG A 156 -15.57 -0.33 1.47
CA ARG A 156 -15.98 -1.31 2.50
C ARG A 156 -17.24 -0.88 3.21
N CYS A 157 -17.48 0.42 3.45
CA CYS A 157 -18.72 0.93 4.05
C CYS A 157 -19.94 0.64 3.17
N TYR A 158 -19.76 0.66 1.85
CA TYR A 158 -20.78 0.30 0.86
C TYR A 158 -20.85 -1.21 0.56
N LYS A 159 -20.16 -2.04 1.36
CA LYS A 159 -20.08 -3.51 1.21
C LYS A 159 -19.43 -3.98 -0.11
N MET A 160 -18.69 -3.12 -0.77
CA MET A 160 -17.96 -3.40 -2.02
C MET A 160 -16.54 -3.86 -1.72
N THR A 161 -16.35 -5.14 -1.41
CA THR A 161 -15.03 -5.71 -1.04
C THR A 161 -14.41 -6.58 -2.14
N LEU A 162 -15.22 -7.13 -3.05
CA LEU A 162 -14.74 -7.96 -4.16
C LEU A 162 -14.01 -7.16 -5.24
N LEU A 163 -14.50 -5.95 -5.54
CA LEU A 163 -13.89 -5.10 -6.58
C LEU A 163 -12.43 -4.74 -6.25
N PRO A 164 -12.10 -4.24 -5.04
CA PRO A 164 -10.71 -4.03 -4.65
C PRO A 164 -9.87 -5.31 -4.75
N LEU A 165 -10.37 -6.46 -4.28
CA LEU A 165 -9.66 -7.74 -4.36
C LEU A 165 -9.25 -8.08 -5.79
N ILE A 166 -10.18 -7.97 -6.75
CA ILE A 166 -9.91 -8.29 -8.17
C ILE A 166 -8.86 -7.34 -8.74
N ILE A 167 -9.01 -6.03 -8.47
CA ILE A 167 -8.06 -5.01 -8.95
C ILE A 167 -6.66 -5.27 -8.37
N TYR A 168 -6.54 -5.53 -7.06
CA TYR A 168 -5.27 -5.86 -6.41
C TYR A 168 -4.63 -7.11 -7.01
N SER A 169 -5.41 -8.18 -7.19
CA SER A 169 -4.89 -9.43 -7.73
C SER A 169 -4.33 -9.24 -9.14
N ILE A 170 -5.05 -8.54 -10.01
CA ILE A 170 -4.61 -8.30 -11.39
C ILE A 170 -3.40 -7.34 -11.42
N MET A 171 -3.46 -6.24 -10.68
CA MET A 171 -2.41 -5.22 -10.72
C MET A 171 -1.12 -5.67 -10.04
N LEU A 172 -1.18 -6.24 -8.84
CA LEU A 172 0.01 -6.63 -8.08
C LEU A 172 0.63 -7.92 -8.63
N TRP A 173 -0.17 -8.95 -8.86
CA TRP A 173 0.35 -10.24 -9.33
C TRP A 173 0.52 -10.27 -10.84
N GLY A 174 -0.45 -9.77 -11.60
CA GLY A 174 -0.39 -9.78 -13.06
C GLY A 174 0.62 -8.77 -13.58
N VAL A 175 0.42 -7.49 -13.32
CA VAL A 175 1.25 -6.42 -13.87
C VAL A 175 2.52 -6.21 -13.04
N GLY A 176 2.41 -6.15 -11.71
CA GLY A 176 3.53 -5.84 -10.82
C GLY A 176 4.58 -6.95 -10.79
N LEU A 177 4.24 -8.13 -10.27
CA LEU A 177 5.21 -9.22 -10.11
C LEU A 177 5.65 -9.82 -11.44
N TRP A 178 4.72 -10.08 -12.35
CA TRP A 178 5.05 -10.63 -13.66
C TRP A 178 5.87 -9.65 -14.48
N GLY A 179 5.48 -8.36 -14.50
CA GLY A 179 6.22 -7.32 -15.19
C GLY A 179 7.63 -7.13 -14.64
N ALA A 180 7.79 -7.11 -13.30
CA ALA A 180 9.09 -7.02 -12.65
C ALA A 180 9.97 -8.26 -12.95
N TYR A 181 9.38 -9.46 -12.94
CA TYR A 181 10.10 -10.70 -13.28
C TYR A 181 10.59 -10.68 -14.73
N VAL A 182 9.70 -10.37 -15.69
CA VAL A 182 10.06 -10.30 -17.12
C VAL A 182 11.13 -9.24 -17.37
N TRP A 183 10.99 -8.05 -16.76
CA TRP A 183 11.96 -6.98 -16.92
C TRP A 183 13.34 -7.36 -16.35
N ALA A 184 13.37 -7.96 -15.15
CA ALA A 184 14.61 -8.32 -14.47
C ALA A 184 15.34 -9.50 -15.12
N TYR A 185 14.62 -10.50 -15.64
CA TYR A 185 15.21 -11.76 -16.07
C TYR A 185 15.15 -12.02 -17.60
N HIS A 186 14.20 -11.42 -18.33
CA HIS A 186 13.99 -11.66 -19.76
C HIS A 186 14.06 -10.39 -20.62
N GLY A 187 14.25 -9.22 -20.02
CA GLY A 187 14.21 -7.95 -20.73
C GLY A 187 15.49 -7.12 -20.59
N LEU A 188 15.28 -5.81 -20.57
CA LEU A 188 16.31 -4.78 -20.53
C LEU A 188 16.91 -4.56 -19.12
N GLY A 189 16.69 -5.49 -18.18
CA GLY A 189 17.12 -5.37 -16.80
C GLY A 189 18.64 -5.56 -16.62
N PRO A 190 19.22 -5.06 -15.51
CA PRO A 190 20.64 -5.07 -15.24
C PRO A 190 21.26 -6.47 -15.13
N LEU A 191 20.45 -7.53 -14.95
CA LEU A 191 20.92 -8.91 -14.89
C LEU A 191 21.24 -9.51 -16.26
N ASN A 192 20.62 -8.98 -17.33
CA ASN A 192 20.82 -9.49 -18.68
C ASN A 192 21.97 -8.77 -19.44
N SER A 193 22.52 -7.69 -18.85
CA SER A 193 23.63 -6.92 -19.38
C SER A 193 25.01 -7.37 -18.88
N ARG A 194 25.10 -8.47 -18.12
CA ARG A 194 26.41 -9.03 -17.75
C ARG A 194 26.99 -9.75 -18.96
N PRO A 195 28.15 -9.29 -19.49
CA PRO A 195 28.86 -10.08 -20.50
C PRO A 195 29.23 -11.42 -19.87
N GLU A 196 28.98 -12.48 -20.64
CA GLU A 196 29.42 -13.83 -20.30
C GLU A 196 30.91 -13.76 -19.88
N ARG A 197 31.20 -14.22 -18.69
CA ARG A 197 32.60 -14.39 -18.23
C ARG A 197 33.16 -15.56 -19.04
N SER A 198 33.87 -15.22 -20.07
CA SER A 198 34.85 -16.11 -20.69
C SER A 198 36.02 -16.37 -19.74
#